data_837512511c3f5c2fd3016f433b9d2eab
#
_entry.id   837512511c3f5c2fd3016f433b9d2eab
#
_cell.length_a   1.000
_cell.length_b   1.000
_cell.length_c   1.000
_cell.angle_alpha   90.00
_cell.angle_beta   90.00
_cell.angle_gamma   90.00
#
_symmetry.space_group_name_H-M   'P 1'
#
loop_
_entity.id
_entity.type
_entity.pdbx_description
1 polymer ?
#
loop_
_entity_poly.entity_id
_entity_poly.type
_entity_poly.pdbx_seq_one_letter_code
_entity_poly.pdbx_strand_id
1 'polypeptide(L)'
;MDGELAEAHAALGWVKHFDWEWAAAEREFQLAIELNPNHANGHLFYAGFLASSGRLEEGIREVNRAQELDPFSLAISAQRGFILENARRYDEAIEQLRRVIAMDPNHYPAYWYLGHTYAADGQFNEAIAASERAAALSGRAPGSLGFLGLAYGLAGRKDEANKVLKELLELKRRRYVSPPALANVYIGLGDKDQVFFWLEKAYQERSNYMAWLKVFPLHDPLRSDPRFDDLLRRIGLAH
;
A
#
# COMPACT_ATOMS: atom_id res chain seq x y z
N MET A 1 29.82 -12.10 -6.72
CA MET A 1 30.00 -11.68 -5.32
C MET A 1 29.32 -10.34 -5.06
N ASP A 2 29.63 -9.26 -5.79
CA ASP A 2 29.03 -7.95 -5.50
C ASP A 2 27.49 -7.89 -5.74
N GLY A 3 27.00 -8.63 -6.72
CA GLY A 3 25.56 -8.72 -7.00
C GLY A 3 24.77 -9.43 -5.89
N GLU A 4 25.28 -10.51 -5.33
CA GLU A 4 24.66 -11.23 -4.21
C GLU A 4 24.64 -10.38 -2.93
N LEU A 5 25.69 -9.56 -2.72
CA LEU A 5 25.74 -8.60 -1.62
C LEU A 5 24.69 -7.47 -1.83
N ALA A 6 24.52 -6.96 -3.05
CA ALA A 6 23.52 -5.96 -3.37
C ALA A 6 22.10 -6.47 -3.06
N GLU A 7 21.77 -7.70 -3.45
CA GLU A 7 20.48 -8.32 -3.14
C GLU A 7 20.27 -8.48 -1.64
N ALA A 8 21.30 -8.91 -0.91
CA ALA A 8 21.23 -9.08 0.54
C ALA A 8 20.99 -7.74 1.26
N HIS A 9 21.67 -6.66 0.85
CA HIS A 9 21.45 -5.32 1.40
C HIS A 9 20.07 -4.79 1.06
N ALA A 10 19.57 -4.99 -0.18
CA ALA A 10 18.21 -4.60 -0.54
C ALA A 10 17.15 -5.35 0.30
N ALA A 11 17.33 -6.64 0.52
CA ALA A 11 16.44 -7.43 1.37
C ALA A 11 16.51 -6.99 2.85
N LEU A 12 17.70 -6.70 3.37
CA LEU A 12 17.89 -6.21 4.73
C LEU A 12 17.25 -4.83 4.92
N GLY A 13 17.43 -3.94 3.94
CA GLY A 13 16.76 -2.62 3.93
C GLY A 13 15.24 -2.76 4.00
N TRP A 14 14.68 -3.74 3.27
CA TRP A 14 13.24 -4.01 3.27
C TRP A 14 12.74 -4.52 4.63
N VAL A 15 13.48 -5.41 5.29
CA VAL A 15 13.17 -5.86 6.65
C VAL A 15 13.20 -4.69 7.64
N LYS A 16 14.30 -3.90 7.62
CA LYS A 16 14.45 -2.73 8.50
C LYS A 16 13.38 -1.67 8.27
N HIS A 17 12.93 -1.48 7.04
CA HIS A 17 11.83 -0.57 6.70
C HIS A 17 10.53 -0.96 7.43
N PHE A 18 10.18 -2.23 7.44
CA PHE A 18 8.98 -2.69 8.15
C PHE A 18 9.16 -2.81 9.67
N ASP A 19 10.39 -2.83 10.14
CA ASP A 19 10.70 -2.71 11.56
C ASP A 19 10.77 -1.25 12.05
N TRP A 20 10.51 -0.28 11.11
CA TRP A 20 10.55 1.16 11.34
C TRP A 20 11.94 1.68 11.72
N GLU A 21 12.97 0.96 11.35
CA GLU A 21 14.38 1.35 11.49
C GLU A 21 14.81 2.24 10.30
N TRP A 22 14.15 3.39 10.12
CA TRP A 22 14.22 4.22 8.91
C TRP A 22 15.65 4.55 8.47
N ALA A 23 16.49 5.05 9.37
CA ALA A 23 17.87 5.42 9.04
C ALA A 23 18.75 4.21 8.69
N ALA A 24 18.49 3.05 9.29
CA ALA A 24 19.21 1.83 8.96
C ALA A 24 18.73 1.27 7.62
N ALA A 25 17.41 1.29 7.36
CA ALA A 25 16.84 0.88 6.08
C ALA A 25 17.43 1.68 4.91
N GLU A 26 17.50 3.01 5.06
CA GLU A 26 18.03 3.88 4.00
C GLU A 26 19.50 3.55 3.67
N ARG A 27 20.34 3.36 4.69
CA ARG A 27 21.74 2.98 4.47
C ARG A 27 21.89 1.66 3.71
N GLU A 28 21.08 0.67 4.04
CA GLU A 28 21.10 -0.63 3.36
C GLU A 28 20.66 -0.51 1.89
N PHE A 29 19.63 0.28 1.60
CA PHE A 29 19.20 0.51 0.23
C PHE A 29 20.24 1.27 -0.60
N GLN A 30 20.87 2.31 -0.02
CA GLN A 30 21.93 3.06 -0.68
C GLN A 30 23.12 2.14 -1.00
N LEU A 31 23.54 1.32 -0.04
CA LEU A 31 24.63 0.37 -0.24
C LEU A 31 24.28 -0.68 -1.31
N ALA A 32 23.04 -1.16 -1.35
CA ALA A 32 22.60 -2.07 -2.40
C ALA A 32 22.75 -1.46 -3.81
N ILE A 33 22.40 -0.19 -3.97
CA ILE A 33 22.51 0.52 -5.25
C ILE A 33 23.98 0.85 -5.59
N GLU A 34 24.80 1.19 -4.59
CA GLU A 34 26.25 1.40 -4.78
C GLU A 34 26.96 0.13 -5.27
N LEU A 35 26.62 -1.01 -4.68
CA LEU A 35 27.18 -2.31 -5.06
C LEU A 35 26.71 -2.81 -6.43
N ASN A 36 25.46 -2.53 -6.80
CA ASN A 36 24.91 -2.87 -8.11
C ASN A 36 23.90 -1.83 -8.60
N PRO A 37 24.35 -0.79 -9.33
CA PRO A 37 23.48 0.27 -9.88
C PRO A 37 22.46 -0.20 -10.92
N ASN A 38 22.57 -1.45 -11.37
CA ASN A 38 21.63 -2.06 -12.32
C ASN A 38 20.72 -3.12 -11.67
N HIS A 39 20.65 -3.15 -10.36
CA HIS A 39 19.77 -4.06 -9.64
C HIS A 39 18.33 -3.48 -9.57
N ALA A 40 17.46 -3.88 -10.52
CA ALA A 40 16.10 -3.36 -10.64
C ALA A 40 15.29 -3.46 -9.34
N ASN A 41 15.37 -4.59 -8.61
CA ASN A 41 14.67 -4.76 -7.34
C ASN A 41 15.24 -3.88 -6.21
N GLY A 42 16.54 -3.55 -6.24
CA GLY A 42 17.15 -2.60 -5.31
C GLY A 42 16.51 -1.23 -5.44
N HIS A 43 16.41 -0.73 -6.67
CA HIS A 43 15.72 0.52 -6.99
C HIS A 43 14.23 0.46 -6.64
N LEU A 44 13.55 -0.65 -6.90
CA LEU A 44 12.13 -0.85 -6.55
C LEU A 44 11.89 -0.74 -5.04
N PHE A 45 12.70 -1.42 -4.22
CA PHE A 45 12.55 -1.41 -2.77
C PHE A 45 12.91 -0.05 -2.18
N TYR A 46 13.97 0.58 -2.69
CA TYR A 46 14.33 1.93 -2.27
C TYR A 46 13.25 2.95 -2.65
N ALA A 47 12.63 2.81 -3.82
CA ALA A 47 11.48 3.62 -4.24
C ALA A 47 10.32 3.52 -3.24
N GLY A 48 9.98 2.30 -2.81
CA GLY A 48 8.94 2.06 -1.81
C GLY A 48 9.27 2.71 -0.46
N PHE A 49 10.51 2.59 0.00
CA PHE A 49 10.99 3.25 1.22
C PHE A 49 10.89 4.77 1.15
N LEU A 50 11.41 5.37 0.08
CA LEU A 50 11.36 6.81 -0.14
C LEU A 50 9.93 7.33 -0.17
N ALA A 51 9.04 6.65 -0.91
CA ALA A 51 7.64 7.03 -1.01
C ALA A 51 6.95 6.97 0.35
N SER A 52 7.12 5.90 1.12
CA SER A 52 6.50 5.73 2.44
C SER A 52 6.99 6.75 3.47
N SER A 53 8.25 7.19 3.33
CA SER A 53 8.83 8.26 4.16
C SER A 53 8.32 9.67 3.79
N GLY A 54 7.57 9.80 2.68
CA GLY A 54 7.05 11.07 2.17
C GLY A 54 7.94 11.73 1.10
N ARG A 55 9.05 11.11 0.72
CA ARG A 55 9.98 11.56 -0.34
C ARG A 55 9.48 11.07 -1.71
N LEU A 56 8.26 11.46 -2.07
CA LEU A 56 7.51 10.89 -3.19
C LEU A 56 8.21 11.08 -4.53
N GLU A 57 8.74 12.27 -4.83
CA GLU A 57 9.42 12.54 -6.10
C GLU A 57 10.73 11.73 -6.24
N GLU A 58 11.44 11.51 -5.13
CA GLU A 58 12.60 10.62 -5.13
C GLU A 58 12.20 9.17 -5.37
N GLY A 59 11.12 8.71 -4.71
CA GLY A 59 10.55 7.38 -4.94
C GLY A 59 10.13 7.17 -6.40
N ILE A 60 9.54 8.20 -7.03
CA ILE A 60 9.18 8.15 -8.46
C ILE A 60 10.42 8.02 -9.34
N ARG A 61 11.52 8.73 -9.06
CA ARG A 61 12.77 8.58 -9.83
C ARG A 61 13.32 7.16 -9.72
N GLU A 62 13.36 6.61 -8.51
CA GLU A 62 13.88 5.26 -8.29
C GLU A 62 13.04 4.18 -8.95
N VAL A 63 11.69 4.27 -8.88
CA VAL A 63 10.84 3.28 -9.54
C VAL A 63 10.87 3.40 -11.06
N ASN A 64 11.07 4.59 -11.61
CA ASN A 64 11.31 4.77 -13.04
C ASN A 64 12.64 4.12 -13.45
N ARG A 65 13.70 4.26 -12.64
CA ARG A 65 14.96 3.56 -12.87
C ARG A 65 14.81 2.03 -12.82
N ALA A 66 14.05 1.52 -11.86
CA ALA A 66 13.72 0.10 -11.81
C ALA A 66 13.00 -0.36 -13.10
N GLN A 67 12.07 0.43 -13.60
CA GLN A 67 11.31 0.11 -14.83
C GLN A 67 12.17 0.19 -16.09
N GLU A 68 13.16 1.09 -16.16
CA GLU A 68 14.14 1.11 -17.25
C GLU A 68 15.00 -0.15 -17.27
N LEU A 69 15.37 -0.66 -16.08
CA LEU A 69 16.20 -1.85 -15.93
C LEU A 69 15.43 -3.15 -16.21
N ASP A 70 14.15 -3.19 -15.87
CA ASP A 70 13.27 -4.33 -16.16
C ASP A 70 11.89 -3.84 -16.64
N PRO A 71 11.76 -3.49 -17.93
CA PRO A 71 10.56 -2.86 -18.48
C PRO A 71 9.35 -3.81 -18.55
N PHE A 72 9.56 -5.12 -18.46
CA PHE A 72 8.50 -6.13 -18.53
C PHE A 72 8.02 -6.61 -17.17
N SER A 73 8.64 -6.16 -16.09
CA SER A 73 8.23 -6.53 -14.73
C SER A 73 6.86 -5.93 -14.39
N LEU A 74 5.86 -6.81 -14.25
CA LEU A 74 4.53 -6.41 -13.79
C LEU A 74 4.55 -5.90 -12.34
N ALA A 75 5.43 -6.45 -11.51
CA ALA A 75 5.60 -6.04 -10.12
C ALA A 75 6.11 -4.59 -10.02
N ILE A 76 7.15 -4.24 -10.78
CA ILE A 76 7.68 -2.87 -10.83
C ILE A 76 6.63 -1.91 -11.38
N SER A 77 5.96 -2.31 -12.47
CA SER A 77 4.93 -1.49 -13.10
C SER A 77 3.72 -1.24 -12.18
N ALA A 78 3.28 -2.25 -11.43
CA ALA A 78 2.21 -2.11 -10.46
C ALA A 78 2.62 -1.23 -9.26
N GLN A 79 3.84 -1.42 -8.74
CA GLN A 79 4.38 -0.61 -7.65
C GLN A 79 4.55 0.87 -8.06
N ARG A 80 4.95 1.13 -9.31
CA ARG A 80 4.98 2.49 -9.85
C ARG A 80 3.59 3.14 -9.79
N GLY A 81 2.54 2.41 -10.18
CA GLY A 81 1.16 2.89 -10.02
C GLY A 81 0.83 3.25 -8.58
N PHE A 82 1.20 2.41 -7.62
CA PHE A 82 0.98 2.67 -6.19
C PHE A 82 1.77 3.90 -5.67
N ILE A 83 3.02 4.10 -6.11
CA ILE A 83 3.81 5.28 -5.73
C ILE A 83 3.19 6.55 -6.32
N LEU A 84 2.73 6.53 -7.57
CA LEU A 84 2.02 7.64 -8.23
C LEU A 84 0.71 8.00 -7.49
N GLU A 85 -0.05 7.00 -7.04
CA GLU A 85 -1.24 7.23 -6.20
C GLU A 85 -0.88 7.98 -4.91
N ASN A 86 0.16 7.54 -4.20
CA ASN A 86 0.60 8.21 -2.97
C ASN A 86 1.09 9.64 -3.23
N ALA A 87 1.59 9.92 -4.44
CA ALA A 87 1.93 11.25 -4.91
C ALA A 87 0.71 12.07 -5.41
N ARG A 88 -0.52 11.54 -5.29
CA ARG A 88 -1.77 12.15 -5.79
C ARG A 88 -1.82 12.32 -7.32
N ARG A 89 -0.97 11.62 -8.06
CA ARG A 89 -0.94 11.62 -9.52
C ARG A 89 -1.88 10.52 -10.04
N TYR A 90 -3.18 10.68 -9.75
CA TYR A 90 -4.17 9.60 -9.93
C TYR A 90 -4.35 9.18 -11.39
N ASP A 91 -4.42 10.12 -12.33
CA ASP A 91 -4.56 9.79 -13.76
C ASP A 91 -3.40 8.93 -14.26
N GLU A 92 -2.17 9.28 -13.88
CA GLU A 92 -0.98 8.50 -14.27
C GLU A 92 -0.94 7.13 -13.59
N ALA A 93 -1.36 7.04 -12.33
CA ALA A 93 -1.46 5.78 -11.61
C ALA A 93 -2.49 4.85 -12.28
N ILE A 94 -3.67 5.37 -12.61
CA ILE A 94 -4.74 4.63 -13.30
C ILE A 94 -4.26 4.12 -14.66
N GLU A 95 -3.65 5.00 -15.46
CA GLU A 95 -3.12 4.61 -16.77
C GLU A 95 -2.07 3.51 -16.65
N GLN A 96 -1.13 3.65 -15.71
CA GLN A 96 -0.08 2.68 -15.45
C GLN A 96 -0.66 1.32 -15.05
N LEU A 97 -1.61 1.30 -14.11
CA LEU A 97 -2.23 0.06 -13.62
C LEU A 97 -3.09 -0.61 -14.69
N ARG A 98 -3.79 0.16 -15.51
CA ARG A 98 -4.53 -0.38 -16.67
C ARG A 98 -3.59 -1.04 -17.69
N ARG A 99 -2.38 -0.51 -17.91
CA ARG A 99 -1.36 -1.14 -18.76
C ARG A 99 -0.94 -2.49 -18.19
N VAL A 100 -0.72 -2.59 -16.87
CA VAL A 100 -0.40 -3.86 -16.22
C VAL A 100 -1.52 -4.88 -16.42
N ILE A 101 -2.78 -4.47 -16.25
CA ILE A 101 -3.95 -5.33 -16.44
C ILE A 101 -4.08 -5.78 -17.93
N ALA A 102 -3.73 -4.91 -18.88
CA ALA A 102 -3.72 -5.28 -20.30
C ALA A 102 -2.66 -6.34 -20.62
N MET A 103 -1.52 -6.34 -19.92
CA MET A 103 -0.46 -7.36 -20.06
C MET A 103 -0.85 -8.67 -19.36
N ASP A 104 -1.45 -8.60 -18.18
CA ASP A 104 -1.97 -9.77 -17.44
C ASP A 104 -3.32 -9.44 -16.79
N PRO A 105 -4.43 -9.91 -17.43
CA PRO A 105 -5.79 -9.69 -16.89
C PRO A 105 -6.09 -10.38 -15.56
N ASN A 106 -5.19 -11.18 -15.04
CA ASN A 106 -5.31 -11.84 -13.74
C ASN A 106 -4.31 -11.32 -12.71
N HIS A 107 -3.58 -10.25 -13.03
CA HIS A 107 -2.62 -9.65 -12.10
C HIS A 107 -3.35 -8.98 -10.93
N TYR A 108 -3.58 -9.77 -9.88
CA TYR A 108 -4.29 -9.35 -8.67
C TYR A 108 -3.80 -8.01 -8.08
N PRO A 109 -2.46 -7.77 -7.92
CA PRO A 109 -1.99 -6.52 -7.31
C PRO A 109 -2.40 -5.26 -8.08
N ALA A 110 -2.47 -5.33 -9.42
CA ALA A 110 -2.87 -4.18 -10.22
C ALA A 110 -4.34 -3.80 -9.99
N TYR A 111 -5.25 -4.77 -9.88
CA TYR A 111 -6.64 -4.48 -9.52
C TYR A 111 -6.78 -3.96 -8.09
N TRP A 112 -5.96 -4.48 -7.18
CA TRP A 112 -5.94 -4.05 -5.79
C TRP A 112 -5.52 -2.58 -5.68
N TYR A 113 -4.40 -2.20 -6.31
CA TYR A 113 -3.95 -0.81 -6.39
C TYR A 113 -4.96 0.08 -7.14
N LEU A 114 -5.50 -0.39 -8.27
CA LEU A 114 -6.48 0.38 -9.04
C LEU A 114 -7.74 0.68 -8.24
N GLY A 115 -8.21 -0.28 -7.42
CA GLY A 115 -9.39 -0.10 -6.57
C GLY A 115 -9.24 1.05 -5.60
N HIS A 116 -8.13 1.11 -4.86
CA HIS A 116 -7.94 2.21 -3.92
C HIS A 116 -7.49 3.52 -4.59
N THR A 117 -6.80 3.46 -5.74
CA THR A 117 -6.52 4.67 -6.53
C THR A 117 -7.81 5.34 -6.99
N TYR A 118 -8.77 4.58 -7.54
CA TYR A 118 -10.09 5.12 -7.89
C TYR A 118 -10.84 5.64 -6.67
N ALA A 119 -10.78 4.95 -5.53
CA ALA A 119 -11.41 5.42 -4.30
C ALA A 119 -10.82 6.73 -3.81
N ALA A 120 -9.50 6.91 -3.91
CA ALA A 120 -8.80 8.14 -3.55
C ALA A 120 -9.10 9.30 -4.50
N ASP A 121 -9.35 8.99 -5.78
CA ASP A 121 -9.74 9.97 -6.82
C ASP A 121 -11.26 10.27 -6.84
N GLY A 122 -12.04 9.63 -5.96
CA GLY A 122 -13.50 9.83 -5.89
C GLY A 122 -14.30 9.09 -6.96
N GLN A 123 -13.68 8.23 -7.76
CA GLN A 123 -14.34 7.40 -8.78
C GLN A 123 -14.88 6.10 -8.14
N PHE A 124 -15.93 6.23 -7.31
CA PHE A 124 -16.35 5.15 -6.41
C PHE A 124 -16.93 3.92 -7.11
N ASN A 125 -17.59 4.07 -8.26
CA ASN A 125 -18.12 2.93 -9.02
C ASN A 125 -16.98 2.08 -9.60
N GLU A 126 -15.97 2.73 -10.15
CA GLU A 126 -14.75 2.12 -10.68
C GLU A 126 -13.94 1.47 -9.55
N ALA A 127 -13.87 2.14 -8.39
CA ALA A 127 -13.24 1.59 -7.19
C ALA A 127 -13.89 0.28 -6.75
N ILE A 128 -15.22 0.22 -6.73
CA ILE A 128 -15.97 -1.01 -6.40
C ILE A 128 -15.65 -2.10 -7.42
N ALA A 129 -15.77 -1.81 -8.72
CA ALA A 129 -15.54 -2.81 -9.77
C ALA A 129 -14.12 -3.39 -9.71
N ALA A 130 -13.09 -2.55 -9.55
CA ALA A 130 -11.72 -2.99 -9.41
C ALA A 130 -11.49 -3.80 -8.11
N SER A 131 -12.07 -3.36 -6.99
CA SER A 131 -11.96 -4.06 -5.71
C SER A 131 -12.69 -5.41 -5.70
N GLU A 132 -13.83 -5.52 -6.36
CA GLU A 132 -14.54 -6.81 -6.56
C GLU A 132 -13.67 -7.78 -7.36
N ARG A 133 -13.02 -7.29 -8.42
CA ARG A 133 -12.10 -8.11 -9.22
C ARG A 133 -10.89 -8.56 -8.40
N ALA A 134 -10.29 -7.64 -7.63
CA ALA A 134 -9.20 -7.97 -6.71
C ALA A 134 -9.62 -9.01 -5.66
N ALA A 135 -10.81 -8.85 -5.08
CA ALA A 135 -11.35 -9.81 -4.12
C ALA A 135 -11.56 -11.20 -4.75
N ALA A 136 -12.10 -11.25 -5.97
CA ALA A 136 -12.29 -12.51 -6.70
C ALA A 136 -10.96 -13.20 -7.00
N LEU A 137 -9.98 -12.48 -7.56
CA LEU A 137 -8.67 -13.02 -7.93
C LEU A 137 -7.84 -13.48 -6.72
N SER A 138 -7.99 -12.82 -5.58
CA SER A 138 -7.29 -13.19 -4.33
C SER A 138 -7.98 -14.31 -3.53
N GLY A 139 -9.07 -14.89 -4.02
CA GLY A 139 -9.87 -15.83 -3.25
C GLY A 139 -10.48 -15.20 -1.99
N ARG A 140 -10.88 -13.94 -2.07
CA ARG A 140 -11.43 -13.13 -0.97
C ARG A 140 -10.47 -13.02 0.23
N ALA A 141 -9.21 -12.72 -0.08
CA ALA A 141 -8.22 -12.45 0.96
C ALA A 141 -8.65 -11.25 1.81
N PRO A 142 -8.37 -11.27 3.16
CA PRO A 142 -8.81 -10.20 4.05
C PRO A 142 -8.41 -8.78 3.61
N GLY A 143 -7.20 -8.59 3.08
CA GLY A 143 -6.75 -7.29 2.57
C GLY A 143 -7.63 -6.77 1.44
N SER A 144 -7.98 -7.63 0.46
CA SER A 144 -8.86 -7.26 -0.66
C SER A 144 -10.28 -6.96 -0.20
N LEU A 145 -10.81 -7.75 0.75
CA LEU A 145 -12.11 -7.50 1.36
C LEU A 145 -12.13 -6.15 2.11
N GLY A 146 -11.04 -5.80 2.79
CA GLY A 146 -10.93 -4.52 3.49
C GLY A 146 -11.10 -3.32 2.54
N PHE A 147 -10.44 -3.35 1.39
CA PHE A 147 -10.57 -2.30 0.38
C PHE A 147 -11.91 -2.34 -0.35
N LEU A 148 -12.50 -3.51 -0.57
CA LEU A 148 -13.85 -3.62 -1.12
C LEU A 148 -14.88 -3.00 -0.17
N GLY A 149 -14.79 -3.28 1.13
CA GLY A 149 -15.66 -2.67 2.12
C GLY A 149 -15.47 -1.15 2.24
N LEU A 150 -14.22 -0.67 2.12
CA LEU A 150 -13.91 0.75 2.04
C LEU A 150 -14.58 1.39 0.82
N ALA A 151 -14.41 0.81 -0.38
CA ALA A 151 -15.00 1.33 -1.61
C ALA A 151 -16.54 1.41 -1.54
N TYR A 152 -17.20 0.37 -1.03
CA TYR A 152 -18.64 0.42 -0.78
C TYR A 152 -19.03 1.53 0.20
N GLY A 153 -18.31 1.68 1.31
CA GLY A 153 -18.58 2.69 2.31
C GLY A 153 -18.46 4.10 1.75
N LEU A 154 -17.37 4.41 1.01
CA LEU A 154 -17.15 5.69 0.36
C LEU A 154 -18.22 6.01 -0.72
N ALA A 155 -18.70 4.98 -1.41
CA ALA A 155 -19.83 5.10 -2.36
C ALA A 155 -21.20 5.29 -1.68
N GLY A 156 -21.27 5.34 -0.35
CA GLY A 156 -22.52 5.42 0.40
C GLY A 156 -23.29 4.09 0.50
N ARG A 157 -22.74 3.00 -0.02
CA ARG A 157 -23.34 1.65 -0.03
C ARG A 157 -23.07 0.94 1.31
N LYS A 158 -23.60 1.53 2.39
CA LYS A 158 -23.30 1.09 3.78
C LYS A 158 -23.71 -0.35 4.07
N ASP A 159 -24.80 -0.82 3.48
CA ASP A 159 -25.26 -2.20 3.70
C ASP A 159 -24.28 -3.23 3.15
N GLU A 160 -23.72 -2.96 1.96
CA GLU A 160 -22.69 -3.81 1.37
C GLU A 160 -21.37 -3.74 2.14
N ALA A 161 -20.97 -2.55 2.58
CA ALA A 161 -19.80 -2.39 3.44
C ALA A 161 -19.95 -3.19 4.75
N ASN A 162 -21.13 -3.15 5.38
CA ASN A 162 -21.42 -3.93 6.59
C ASN A 162 -21.46 -5.45 6.34
N LYS A 163 -21.91 -5.90 5.16
CA LYS A 163 -21.80 -7.32 4.78
C LYS A 163 -20.35 -7.77 4.70
N VAL A 164 -19.48 -6.96 4.08
CA VAL A 164 -18.04 -7.25 4.02
C VAL A 164 -17.41 -7.23 5.41
N LEU A 165 -17.77 -6.27 6.26
CA LEU A 165 -17.31 -6.22 7.65
C LEU A 165 -17.68 -7.48 8.42
N LYS A 166 -18.94 -7.93 8.31
CA LYS A 166 -19.40 -9.18 8.93
C LYS A 166 -18.60 -10.39 8.45
N GLU A 167 -18.35 -10.48 7.14
CA GLU A 167 -17.52 -11.54 6.55
C GLU A 167 -16.10 -11.53 7.15
N LEU A 168 -15.45 -10.38 7.24
CA LEU A 168 -14.13 -10.24 7.84
C LEU A 168 -14.11 -10.67 9.32
N LEU A 169 -15.13 -10.28 10.08
CA LEU A 169 -15.25 -10.67 11.49
C LEU A 169 -15.51 -12.18 11.67
N GLU A 170 -16.25 -12.81 10.77
CA GLU A 170 -16.44 -14.26 10.73
C GLU A 170 -15.15 -14.99 10.35
N LEU A 171 -14.41 -14.48 9.35
CA LEU A 171 -13.10 -15.00 8.99
C LEU A 171 -12.11 -14.91 10.15
N LYS A 172 -12.13 -13.82 10.91
CA LYS A 172 -11.26 -13.61 12.07
C LYS A 172 -11.43 -14.67 13.16
N ARG A 173 -12.58 -15.33 13.24
CA ARG A 173 -12.81 -16.44 14.17
C ARG A 173 -12.11 -17.74 13.77
N ARG A 174 -11.69 -17.86 12.50
CA ARG A 174 -11.17 -19.09 11.89
C ARG A 174 -9.73 -18.98 11.42
N ARG A 175 -9.27 -17.77 11.10
CA ARG A 175 -7.92 -17.49 10.61
C ARG A 175 -7.51 -16.07 10.96
N TYR A 176 -6.23 -15.79 10.78
CA TYR A 176 -5.72 -14.43 10.92
C TYR A 176 -6.37 -13.49 9.89
N VAL A 177 -6.85 -12.35 10.40
CA VAL A 177 -7.31 -11.20 9.61
C VAL A 177 -6.52 -9.99 10.09
N SER A 178 -5.76 -9.39 9.19
CA SER A 178 -4.93 -8.23 9.54
C SER A 178 -5.79 -7.05 10.02
N PRO A 179 -5.39 -6.37 11.10
CA PRO A 179 -6.15 -5.22 11.62
C PRO A 179 -6.42 -4.12 10.58
N PRO A 180 -5.49 -3.79 9.66
CA PRO A 180 -5.76 -2.81 8.61
C PRO A 180 -6.93 -3.17 7.69
N ALA A 181 -7.21 -4.46 7.47
CA ALA A 181 -8.35 -4.86 6.66
C ALA A 181 -9.68 -4.40 7.27
N LEU A 182 -9.79 -4.46 8.60
CA LEU A 182 -10.96 -3.96 9.34
C LEU A 182 -10.96 -2.42 9.40
N ALA A 183 -9.79 -1.80 9.66
CA ALA A 183 -9.64 -0.35 9.65
C ALA A 183 -10.15 0.26 8.33
N ASN A 184 -9.79 -0.33 7.19
CA ASN A 184 -10.21 0.15 5.87
C ASN A 184 -11.75 0.16 5.71
N VAL A 185 -12.44 -0.88 6.15
CA VAL A 185 -13.93 -0.88 6.11
C VAL A 185 -14.50 0.25 6.95
N TYR A 186 -13.95 0.48 8.16
CA TYR A 186 -14.41 1.56 9.02
C TYR A 186 -14.06 2.95 8.49
N ILE A 187 -12.96 3.12 7.74
CA ILE A 187 -12.69 4.36 6.99
C ILE A 187 -13.86 4.64 6.04
N GLY A 188 -14.27 3.65 5.23
CA GLY A 188 -15.39 3.79 4.32
C GLY A 188 -16.72 4.08 5.02
N LEU A 189 -16.96 3.49 6.19
CA LEU A 189 -18.16 3.72 7.00
C LEU A 189 -18.13 5.06 7.77
N GLY A 190 -16.97 5.72 7.87
CA GLY A 190 -16.79 6.99 8.58
C GLY A 190 -16.71 6.84 10.12
N ASP A 191 -16.48 5.63 10.64
CA ASP A 191 -16.35 5.38 12.09
C ASP A 191 -14.87 5.53 12.53
N LYS A 192 -14.48 6.76 12.85
CA LYS A 192 -13.11 7.09 13.23
C LYS A 192 -12.63 6.34 14.48
N ASP A 193 -13.51 6.08 15.45
CA ASP A 193 -13.10 5.40 16.68
C ASP A 193 -12.73 3.96 16.41
N GLN A 194 -13.49 3.27 15.58
CA GLN A 194 -13.14 1.93 15.14
C GLN A 194 -11.89 1.92 14.25
N VAL A 195 -11.70 2.94 13.39
CA VAL A 195 -10.46 3.06 12.59
C VAL A 195 -9.26 3.10 13.54
N PHE A 196 -9.24 4.01 14.52
CA PHE A 196 -8.11 4.12 15.44
C PHE A 196 -7.93 2.90 16.33
N PHE A 197 -9.01 2.25 16.75
CA PHE A 197 -8.91 0.97 17.46
C PHE A 197 -8.14 -0.08 16.64
N TRP A 198 -8.46 -0.22 15.35
CA TRP A 198 -7.79 -1.20 14.50
C TRP A 198 -6.39 -0.76 14.05
N LEU A 199 -6.13 0.52 13.86
CA LEU A 199 -4.78 1.05 13.61
C LEU A 199 -3.87 0.84 14.82
N GLU A 200 -4.38 1.01 16.06
CA GLU A 200 -3.63 0.67 17.28
C GLU A 200 -3.27 -0.82 17.33
N LYS A 201 -4.19 -1.71 16.93
CA LYS A 201 -3.88 -3.14 16.78
C LYS A 201 -2.82 -3.39 15.71
N ALA A 202 -2.90 -2.70 14.58
CA ALA A 202 -1.88 -2.77 13.52
C ALA A 202 -0.49 -2.35 14.03
N TYR A 203 -0.43 -1.30 14.85
CA TYR A 203 0.80 -0.85 15.49
C TYR A 203 1.36 -1.93 16.45
N GLN A 204 0.51 -2.49 17.33
CA GLN A 204 0.91 -3.53 18.29
C GLN A 204 1.44 -4.79 17.61
N GLU A 205 0.86 -5.15 16.46
CA GLU A 205 1.28 -6.30 15.64
C GLU A 205 2.44 -5.98 14.70
N ARG A 206 3.00 -4.77 14.72
CA ARG A 206 4.03 -4.30 13.79
C ARG A 206 3.68 -4.54 12.33
N SER A 207 2.42 -4.24 11.98
CA SER A 207 1.95 -4.42 10.60
C SER A 207 2.74 -3.54 9.62
N ASN A 208 3.17 -4.13 8.50
CA ASN A 208 3.84 -3.42 7.40
C ASN A 208 2.99 -2.29 6.80
N TYR A 209 1.66 -2.37 6.95
CA TYR A 209 0.73 -1.31 6.55
C TYR A 209 1.06 0.03 7.22
N MET A 210 1.57 0.01 8.46
CA MET A 210 1.87 1.22 9.22
C MET A 210 2.97 2.07 8.56
N ALA A 211 3.87 1.46 7.79
CA ALA A 211 4.90 2.21 7.06
C ALA A 211 4.30 3.19 6.04
N TRP A 212 3.08 2.93 5.55
CA TRP A 212 2.37 3.77 4.59
C TRP A 212 1.40 4.78 5.22
N LEU A 213 1.28 4.77 6.55
CA LEU A 213 0.30 5.57 7.27
C LEU A 213 0.39 7.07 6.90
N LYS A 214 1.62 7.60 6.79
CA LYS A 214 1.89 9.01 6.51
C LYS A 214 1.39 9.47 5.13
N VAL A 215 1.52 8.64 4.11
CA VAL A 215 1.37 9.08 2.71
C VAL A 215 0.07 8.64 2.05
N PHE A 216 -0.55 7.56 2.55
CA PHE A 216 -1.68 6.94 1.90
C PHE A 216 -2.91 7.88 1.83
N PRO A 217 -3.45 8.17 0.61
CA PRO A 217 -4.49 9.19 0.42
C PRO A 217 -5.77 8.93 1.19
N LEU A 218 -6.16 7.68 1.33
CA LEU A 218 -7.39 7.29 2.01
C LEU A 218 -7.37 7.53 3.52
N HIS A 219 -6.21 7.91 4.08
CA HIS A 219 -6.07 8.38 5.47
C HIS A 219 -6.27 9.90 5.63
N ASP A 220 -6.41 10.66 4.54
CA ASP A 220 -6.53 12.13 4.63
C ASP A 220 -7.65 12.60 5.58
N PRO A 221 -8.83 11.93 5.67
CA PRO A 221 -9.87 12.30 6.64
C PRO A 221 -9.49 12.10 8.11
N LEU A 222 -8.41 11.35 8.37
CA LEU A 222 -7.92 11.04 9.71
C LEU A 222 -6.85 12.02 10.21
N ARG A 223 -6.18 12.76 9.30
CA ARG A 223 -5.01 13.60 9.59
C ARG A 223 -5.27 14.70 10.62
N SER A 224 -6.50 15.18 10.72
CA SER A 224 -6.89 16.20 11.72
C SER A 224 -7.14 15.63 13.12
N ASP A 225 -7.12 14.32 13.31
CA ASP A 225 -7.32 13.68 14.61
C ASP A 225 -5.99 13.51 15.33
N PRO A 226 -5.85 13.96 16.60
CA PRO A 226 -4.58 13.87 17.34
C PRO A 226 -4.03 12.43 17.48
N ARG A 227 -4.89 11.42 17.42
CA ARG A 227 -4.48 10.01 17.45
C ARG A 227 -3.65 9.62 16.23
N PHE A 228 -3.88 10.28 15.10
CA PHE A 228 -3.11 10.05 13.87
C PHE A 228 -1.67 10.50 14.03
N ASP A 229 -1.46 11.72 14.54
CA ASP A 229 -0.13 12.27 14.82
C ASP A 229 0.62 11.45 15.88
N ASP A 230 -0.10 10.93 16.87
CA ASP A 230 0.49 10.04 17.88
C ASP A 230 1.02 8.75 17.26
N LEU A 231 0.23 8.10 16.40
CA LEU A 231 0.67 6.91 15.68
C LEU A 231 1.89 7.20 14.80
N LEU A 232 1.90 8.30 14.03
CA LEU A 232 3.04 8.70 13.20
C LEU A 232 4.31 8.91 14.03
N ARG A 233 4.19 9.56 15.20
CA ARG A 233 5.31 9.78 16.11
C ARG A 233 5.89 8.47 16.64
N ARG A 234 5.03 7.54 17.03
CA ARG A 234 5.41 6.24 17.60
C ARG A 234 6.09 5.31 16.59
N ILE A 235 5.80 5.44 15.30
CA ILE A 235 6.50 4.72 14.23
C ILE A 235 7.66 5.51 13.61
N GLY A 236 7.96 6.72 14.13
CA GLY A 236 9.08 7.53 13.67
C GLY A 236 8.87 8.27 12.34
N LEU A 237 7.61 8.50 11.94
CA LEU A 237 7.24 9.21 10.70
C LEU A 237 6.62 10.62 10.96
N ALA A 238 6.64 11.11 12.19
CA ALA A 238 6.25 12.48 12.48
C ALA A 238 7.24 13.46 11.83
N HIS A 239 6.75 14.30 10.93
CA HIS A 239 7.28 15.39 10.07
C HIS A 239 7.39 15.08 8.59
#